data_74e86569a76da8d6694a1e9db1f795fb
#
_entry.id   74e86569a76da8d6694a1e9db1f795fb
#
_cell.length_a   1.000
_cell.length_b   1.000
_cell.length_c   1.000
_cell.angle_alpha   90.00
_cell.angle_beta   90.00
_cell.angle_gamma   90.00
#
_symmetry.space_group_name_H-M   'P 1'
#
loop_
_entity.id
_entity.type
_entity.pdbx_description
1 polymer ?
#
loop_
_entity_poly.entity_id
_entity_poly.type
_entity_poly.pdbx_seq_one_letter_code
_entity_poly.pdbx_strand_id
1 'polypeptide(L)'
;IDQIVLLRLQKVGNSSNGGVFARGLIEDKSGCIPFICFEAGLVEKLRSFDAPKAVRVAGNVDISKFAGDMSLQLILQKLADVKAGEDISHLLPQGNFDKAEYEEKFKQQISSISDKGLRELVEEVFSGPVYKQFLINPAGMRLHHAYVGGLLHHSVCVAELACALADKIGGMDKDLVLAGALLH
;
A
#
# COMPACT_ATOMS: atom_id res chain seq x y z
N ILE A 1 4.29 -5.32 -22.94
CA ILE A 1 3.56 -5.29 -21.67
C ILE A 1 2.55 -4.17 -21.72
N ASP A 2 1.37 -4.37 -21.15
CA ASP A 2 0.37 -3.34 -20.81
C ASP A 2 -0.29 -3.77 -19.51
N GLN A 3 0.08 -3.14 -18.39
CA GLN A 3 -0.33 -3.57 -17.05
C GLN A 3 -0.42 -2.39 -16.09
N ILE A 4 -1.21 -2.56 -15.02
CA ILE A 4 -1.18 -1.67 -13.86
C ILE A 4 -0.07 -2.16 -12.94
N VAL A 5 0.81 -1.24 -12.53
CA VAL A 5 1.96 -1.52 -11.67
C VAL A 5 2.13 -0.42 -10.64
N LEU A 6 2.85 -0.70 -9.57
CA LEU A 6 3.36 0.34 -8.67
C LEU A 6 4.68 0.85 -9.26
N LEU A 7 4.70 2.11 -9.69
CA LEU A 7 5.89 2.74 -10.27
C LEU A 7 6.60 3.59 -9.22
N ARG A 8 7.89 3.35 -9.05
CA ARG A 8 8.78 4.12 -8.19
C ARG A 8 9.86 4.78 -9.02
N LEU A 9 9.82 6.10 -9.12
CA LEU A 9 10.87 6.87 -9.75
C LEU A 9 12.14 6.86 -8.87
N GLN A 10 13.31 6.63 -9.47
CA GLN A 10 14.61 6.68 -8.79
C GLN A 10 15.46 7.85 -9.25
N LYS A 11 15.47 8.13 -10.55
CA LYS A 11 16.33 9.16 -11.13
C LYS A 11 15.74 9.71 -12.43
N VAL A 12 15.85 11.03 -12.58
CA VAL A 12 15.73 11.72 -13.86
C VAL A 12 17.08 12.36 -14.18
N GLY A 13 17.50 12.30 -15.43
CA GLY A 13 18.81 12.84 -15.84
C GLY A 13 18.87 13.11 -17.32
N ASN A 14 20.04 13.57 -17.76
CA ASN A 14 20.35 13.76 -19.18
C ASN A 14 21.25 12.61 -19.67
N SER A 15 20.99 12.12 -20.86
CA SER A 15 21.85 11.15 -21.54
C SER A 15 23.06 11.85 -22.17
N SER A 16 24.09 11.09 -22.48
CA SER A 16 25.30 11.59 -23.19
C SER A 16 24.98 12.24 -24.54
N ASN A 17 23.86 11.91 -25.12
CA ASN A 17 23.42 12.45 -26.43
C ASN A 17 22.48 13.67 -26.28
N GLY A 18 22.40 14.28 -25.09
CA GLY A 18 21.59 15.46 -24.82
C GLY A 18 20.10 15.22 -24.61
N GLY A 19 19.62 13.98 -24.72
CA GLY A 19 18.24 13.62 -24.40
C GLY A 19 18.00 13.47 -22.90
N VAL A 20 16.75 13.60 -22.48
CA VAL A 20 16.35 13.33 -21.09
C VAL A 20 15.99 11.84 -20.91
N PHE A 21 16.16 11.34 -19.69
CA PHE A 21 15.68 10.01 -19.33
C PHE A 21 15.15 9.98 -17.91
N ALA A 22 14.23 9.04 -17.65
CA ALA A 22 13.83 8.65 -16.31
C ALA A 22 14.08 7.16 -16.10
N ARG A 23 14.47 6.76 -14.90
CA ARG A 23 14.61 5.37 -14.51
C ARG A 23 14.08 5.12 -13.10
N GLY A 24 13.65 3.91 -12.85
CA GLY A 24 13.14 3.49 -11.56
C GLY A 24 12.76 2.02 -11.58
N LEU A 25 11.82 1.66 -10.72
CA LEU A 25 11.28 0.31 -10.59
C LEU A 25 9.80 0.31 -10.90
N ILE A 26 9.32 -0.74 -11.51
CA ILE A 26 7.91 -1.14 -11.52
C ILE A 26 7.78 -2.41 -10.70
N GLU A 27 6.74 -2.46 -9.90
CA GLU A 27 6.56 -3.48 -8.86
C GLU A 27 5.11 -4.00 -8.87
N ASP A 28 4.94 -5.26 -8.56
CA ASP A 28 3.68 -5.89 -8.17
C ASP A 28 3.94 -6.96 -7.10
N LYS A 29 2.92 -7.73 -6.71
CA LYS A 29 3.06 -8.81 -5.71
C LYS A 29 4.04 -9.92 -6.12
N SER A 30 4.36 -10.05 -7.41
CA SER A 30 5.27 -11.10 -7.93
C SER A 30 6.74 -10.67 -7.88
N GLY A 31 7.01 -9.36 -7.80
CA GLY A 31 8.37 -8.83 -7.76
C GLY A 31 8.51 -7.44 -8.36
N CYS A 32 9.73 -7.07 -8.68
CA CYS A 32 10.05 -5.80 -9.30
C CYS A 32 11.01 -5.97 -10.47
N ILE A 33 10.87 -5.11 -11.48
CA ILE A 33 11.84 -4.97 -12.57
C ILE A 33 12.16 -3.50 -12.79
N PRO A 34 13.40 -3.16 -13.22
CA PRO A 34 13.73 -1.79 -13.56
C PRO A 34 12.98 -1.32 -14.82
N PHE A 35 12.70 -0.02 -14.88
CA PHE A 35 12.24 0.62 -16.10
C PHE A 35 13.18 1.76 -16.52
N ILE A 36 13.18 2.06 -17.81
CA ILE A 36 13.77 3.25 -18.39
C ILE A 36 12.80 3.91 -19.36
N CYS A 37 12.76 5.22 -19.36
CA CYS A 37 11.94 6.04 -20.25
C CYS A 37 12.82 7.12 -20.91
N PHE A 38 12.72 7.28 -22.23
CA PHE A 38 13.44 8.29 -23.00
C PHE A 38 12.50 9.31 -23.65
N GLU A 39 11.19 9.13 -23.53
CA GLU A 39 10.19 10.02 -24.10
C GLU A 39 10.04 11.25 -23.20
N ALA A 40 10.36 12.45 -23.74
CA ALA A 40 10.48 13.68 -22.96
C ALA A 40 9.19 14.07 -22.21
N GLY A 41 8.03 13.90 -22.84
CA GLY A 41 6.73 14.19 -22.20
C GLY A 41 6.42 13.26 -21.03
N LEU A 42 6.77 11.97 -21.15
CA LEU A 42 6.61 11.03 -20.06
C LEU A 42 7.62 11.28 -18.94
N VAL A 43 8.87 11.64 -19.27
CA VAL A 43 9.88 11.99 -18.28
C VAL A 43 9.43 13.19 -17.45
N GLU A 44 8.83 14.20 -18.07
CA GLU A 44 8.31 15.37 -17.35
C GLU A 44 7.13 14.99 -16.43
N LYS A 45 6.21 14.15 -16.91
CA LYS A 45 5.13 13.60 -16.06
C LYS A 45 5.70 12.80 -14.87
N LEU A 46 6.73 11.99 -15.10
CA LEU A 46 7.35 11.21 -14.04
C LEU A 46 8.06 12.07 -12.97
N ARG A 47 8.56 13.25 -13.31
CA ARG A 47 9.19 14.19 -12.36
C ARG A 47 8.27 14.58 -11.20
N SER A 48 6.96 14.60 -11.42
CA SER A 48 5.97 14.94 -10.39
C SER A 48 5.68 13.79 -9.41
N PHE A 49 6.34 12.65 -9.56
CA PHE A 49 6.11 11.49 -8.69
C PHE A 49 7.04 11.50 -7.48
N ASP A 50 6.56 12.06 -6.38
CA ASP A 50 7.28 12.16 -5.11
C ASP A 50 7.34 10.83 -4.34
N ALA A 51 6.39 9.94 -4.62
CA ALA A 51 6.22 8.63 -3.96
C ALA A 51 5.84 7.55 -4.99
N PRO A 52 5.92 6.27 -4.63
CA PRO A 52 5.42 5.19 -5.46
C PRO A 52 3.94 5.43 -5.83
N LYS A 53 3.60 5.31 -7.10
CA LYS A 53 2.26 5.56 -7.62
C LYS A 53 1.76 4.37 -8.43
N ALA A 54 0.50 3.96 -8.21
CA ALA A 54 -0.16 3.01 -9.08
C ALA A 54 -0.47 3.67 -10.43
N VAL A 55 0.02 3.08 -11.51
CA VAL A 55 -0.12 3.59 -12.87
C VAL A 55 -0.28 2.45 -13.85
N ARG A 56 -0.97 2.71 -14.97
CA ARG A 56 -0.96 1.82 -16.13
C ARG A 56 0.24 2.16 -16.99
N VAL A 57 1.07 1.17 -17.25
CA VAL A 57 2.26 1.29 -18.08
C VAL A 57 2.15 0.40 -19.30
N ALA A 58 2.66 0.88 -20.45
CA ALA A 58 2.90 0.00 -21.60
C ALA A 58 4.29 0.25 -22.16
N GLY A 59 4.91 -0.82 -22.68
CA GLY A 59 6.25 -0.78 -23.25
C GLY A 59 6.78 -2.16 -23.60
N ASN A 60 8.03 -2.18 -24.04
CA ASN A 60 8.73 -3.40 -24.41
C ASN A 60 9.73 -3.79 -23.32
N VAL A 61 9.80 -5.11 -23.05
CA VAL A 61 10.84 -5.65 -22.16
C VAL A 61 12.08 -5.93 -23.01
N ASP A 62 13.23 -5.48 -22.53
CA ASP A 62 14.54 -5.70 -23.14
C ASP A 62 15.57 -6.08 -22.07
N ILE A 63 16.71 -6.56 -22.50
CA ILE A 63 17.83 -6.88 -21.61
C ILE A 63 18.61 -5.60 -21.34
N SER A 64 18.76 -5.23 -20.06
CA SER A 64 19.55 -4.09 -19.66
C SER A 64 21.02 -4.29 -20.02
N LYS A 65 21.59 -3.37 -20.79
CA LYS A 65 23.02 -3.36 -21.14
C LYS A 65 23.89 -2.60 -20.13
N PHE A 66 23.28 -1.98 -19.11
CA PHE A 66 23.96 -0.99 -18.26
C PHE A 66 24.44 -1.52 -16.90
N ALA A 67 24.05 -2.71 -16.51
CA ALA A 67 24.34 -3.18 -15.13
C ALA A 67 25.39 -4.29 -15.04
N GLY A 68 26.00 -4.71 -16.16
CA GLY A 68 26.89 -5.88 -16.15
C GLY A 68 26.19 -7.22 -15.92
N ASP A 69 24.98 -7.19 -15.41
CA ASP A 69 24.07 -8.32 -15.28
C ASP A 69 23.04 -8.29 -16.39
N MET A 70 22.72 -9.46 -16.97
CA MET A 70 21.64 -9.61 -17.95
C MET A 70 20.29 -9.53 -17.23
N SER A 71 19.91 -8.36 -16.77
CA SER A 71 18.63 -8.13 -16.12
C SER A 71 17.59 -7.60 -17.10
N LEU A 72 16.36 -8.08 -16.97
CA LEU A 72 15.24 -7.57 -17.75
C LEU A 72 14.91 -6.15 -17.27
N GLN A 73 14.60 -5.25 -18.22
CA GLN A 73 14.06 -3.92 -17.93
C GLN A 73 12.90 -3.59 -18.85
N LEU A 74 11.97 -2.77 -18.40
CA LEU A 74 10.90 -2.21 -19.22
C LEU A 74 11.39 -0.92 -19.89
N ILE A 75 11.32 -0.85 -21.21
CA ILE A 75 11.40 0.40 -21.95
C ILE A 75 9.99 1.01 -21.96
N LEU A 76 9.77 2.00 -21.08
CA LEU A 76 8.46 2.63 -20.88
C LEU A 76 8.10 3.50 -22.07
N GLN A 77 6.96 3.23 -22.70
CA GLN A 77 6.46 3.94 -23.89
C GLN A 77 5.13 4.64 -23.64
N LYS A 78 4.31 4.16 -22.69
CA LYS A 78 3.03 4.79 -22.30
C LYS A 78 2.87 4.78 -20.79
N LEU A 79 2.25 5.84 -20.29
CA LEU A 79 1.94 6.02 -18.87
C LEU A 79 0.57 6.68 -18.74
N ALA A 80 -0.33 6.04 -18.03
CA ALA A 80 -1.66 6.57 -17.72
C ALA A 80 -1.98 6.39 -16.23
N ASP A 81 -2.83 7.25 -15.71
CA ASP A 81 -3.37 7.09 -14.36
C ASP A 81 -4.35 5.90 -14.33
N VAL A 82 -4.41 5.22 -13.20
CA VAL A 82 -5.38 4.15 -12.95
C VAL A 82 -6.77 4.77 -12.84
N LYS A 83 -7.74 4.19 -13.52
CA LYS A 83 -9.13 4.65 -13.47
C LYS A 83 -9.80 4.21 -12.18
N ALA A 84 -10.76 5.00 -11.71
CA ALA A 84 -11.57 4.62 -10.56
C ALA A 84 -12.29 3.28 -10.81
N GLY A 85 -12.14 2.34 -9.86
CA GLY A 85 -12.75 1.01 -9.95
C GLY A 85 -11.89 -0.07 -10.65
N GLU A 86 -10.72 0.26 -11.19
CA GLU A 86 -9.79 -0.77 -11.67
C GLU A 86 -9.20 -1.55 -10.48
N ASP A 87 -9.08 -2.87 -10.66
CA ASP A 87 -8.49 -3.75 -9.63
C ASP A 87 -6.98 -3.55 -9.54
N ILE A 88 -6.54 -3.10 -8.36
CA ILE A 88 -5.13 -2.89 -8.02
C ILE A 88 -4.64 -3.85 -6.91
N SER A 89 -5.44 -4.85 -6.54
CA SER A 89 -5.10 -5.80 -5.46
C SER A 89 -3.82 -6.57 -5.72
N HIS A 90 -3.46 -6.76 -6.99
CA HIS A 90 -2.22 -7.41 -7.41
C HIS A 90 -0.95 -6.56 -7.20
N LEU A 91 -1.08 -5.27 -6.92
CA LEU A 91 0.07 -4.38 -6.70
C LEU A 91 0.71 -4.53 -5.32
N LEU A 92 -0.04 -5.05 -4.37
CA LEU A 92 0.40 -5.20 -3.00
C LEU A 92 0.65 -6.68 -2.67
N PRO A 93 1.68 -7.00 -1.89
CA PRO A 93 1.86 -8.33 -1.37
C PRO A 93 0.61 -8.82 -0.65
N GLN A 94 0.33 -10.11 -0.72
CA GLN A 94 -0.69 -10.72 0.12
C GLN A 94 -0.08 -10.97 1.50
N GLY A 95 -0.81 -10.60 2.56
CA GLY A 95 -0.42 -10.92 3.92
C GLY A 95 -0.59 -12.43 4.19
N ASN A 96 0.33 -12.99 4.95
CA ASN A 96 0.20 -14.38 5.42
C ASN A 96 -0.63 -14.39 6.73
N PHE A 97 -1.93 -14.08 6.62
CA PHE A 97 -2.88 -14.10 7.74
C PHE A 97 -4.28 -14.45 7.24
N ASP A 98 -5.10 -15.02 8.11
CA ASP A 98 -6.50 -15.30 7.80
C ASP A 98 -7.34 -14.02 7.96
N LYS A 99 -7.69 -13.40 6.84
CA LYS A 99 -8.46 -12.17 6.84
C LYS A 99 -9.82 -12.33 7.51
N ALA A 100 -10.48 -13.47 7.35
CA ALA A 100 -11.81 -13.71 7.93
C ALA A 100 -11.72 -13.82 9.45
N GLU A 101 -10.68 -14.50 9.97
CA GLU A 101 -10.39 -14.57 11.40
C GLU A 101 -10.17 -13.16 12.00
N TYR A 102 -9.36 -12.33 11.34
CA TYR A 102 -9.08 -10.97 11.82
C TYR A 102 -10.26 -10.03 11.71
N GLU A 103 -11.11 -10.17 10.70
CA GLU A 103 -12.37 -9.43 10.61
C GLU A 103 -13.33 -9.80 11.75
N GLU A 104 -13.39 -11.08 12.12
CA GLU A 104 -14.18 -11.53 13.26
C GLU A 104 -13.62 -11.03 14.59
N LYS A 105 -12.31 -11.09 14.81
CA LYS A 105 -11.64 -10.51 15.98
C LYS A 105 -11.92 -9.01 16.11
N PHE A 106 -11.86 -8.27 15.01
CA PHE A 106 -12.18 -6.84 14.98
C PHE A 106 -13.61 -6.57 15.46
N LYS A 107 -14.59 -7.32 14.95
CA LYS A 107 -15.99 -7.19 15.39
C LYS A 107 -16.18 -7.55 16.88
N GLN A 108 -15.50 -8.58 17.34
CA GLN A 108 -15.51 -8.98 18.76
C GLN A 108 -14.90 -7.90 19.66
N GLN A 109 -13.79 -7.28 19.24
CA GLN A 109 -13.18 -6.18 19.96
C GLN A 109 -14.14 -4.99 20.09
N ILE A 110 -14.81 -4.57 18.99
CA ILE A 110 -15.82 -3.50 19.05
C ILE A 110 -16.95 -3.88 20.00
N SER A 111 -17.48 -5.09 19.89
CA SER A 111 -18.58 -5.57 20.73
C SER A 111 -18.20 -5.67 22.22
N SER A 112 -16.93 -5.80 22.55
CA SER A 112 -16.43 -5.86 23.92
C SER A 112 -16.33 -4.50 24.60
N ILE A 113 -16.44 -3.39 23.87
CA ILE A 113 -16.49 -2.03 24.44
C ILE A 113 -17.80 -1.89 25.22
N SER A 114 -17.71 -1.72 26.55
CA SER A 114 -18.87 -1.62 27.44
C SER A 114 -19.52 -0.24 27.38
N ASP A 115 -18.69 0.82 27.24
CA ASP A 115 -19.19 2.18 27.06
C ASP A 115 -19.94 2.30 25.73
N LYS A 116 -21.25 2.59 25.85
CA LYS A 116 -22.14 2.67 24.70
C LYS A 116 -21.73 3.77 23.71
N GLY A 117 -21.30 4.94 24.21
CA GLY A 117 -20.93 6.08 23.35
C GLY A 117 -19.67 5.79 22.56
N LEU A 118 -18.64 5.21 23.20
CA LEU A 118 -17.40 4.80 22.51
C LEU A 118 -17.68 3.71 21.48
N ARG A 119 -18.50 2.73 21.81
CA ARG A 119 -18.86 1.66 20.87
C ARG A 119 -19.59 2.20 19.65
N GLU A 120 -20.61 3.02 19.82
CA GLU A 120 -21.36 3.65 18.73
C GLU A 120 -20.46 4.51 17.86
N LEU A 121 -19.52 5.26 18.44
CA LEU A 121 -18.53 6.04 17.70
C LEU A 121 -17.66 5.14 16.80
N VAL A 122 -17.12 4.05 17.34
CA VAL A 122 -16.27 3.13 16.58
C VAL A 122 -17.08 2.46 15.44
N GLU A 123 -18.31 2.02 15.73
CA GLU A 123 -19.22 1.41 14.74
C GLU A 123 -19.57 2.41 13.62
N GLU A 124 -19.80 3.68 13.94
CA GLU A 124 -20.09 4.71 12.95
C GLU A 124 -18.89 4.99 12.04
N VAL A 125 -17.69 5.12 12.60
CA VAL A 125 -16.46 5.34 11.82
C VAL A 125 -16.20 4.16 10.88
N PHE A 126 -16.32 2.92 11.38
CA PHE A 126 -16.13 1.72 10.58
C PHE A 126 -17.43 1.27 9.90
N SER A 127 -18.10 2.19 9.22
CA SER A 127 -19.33 1.91 8.47
C SER A 127 -19.17 2.20 6.97
N GLY A 128 -20.04 1.61 6.16
CA GLY A 128 -20.16 1.90 4.73
C GLY A 128 -18.87 1.82 3.93
N PRO A 129 -18.49 2.88 3.16
CA PRO A 129 -17.31 2.87 2.32
C PRO A 129 -15.99 2.80 3.12
N VAL A 130 -15.94 3.43 4.30
CA VAL A 130 -14.74 3.44 5.17
C VAL A 130 -14.39 2.02 5.60
N TYR A 131 -15.37 1.24 6.06
CA TYR A 131 -15.14 -0.14 6.45
C TYR A 131 -14.62 -1.00 5.30
N LYS A 132 -15.17 -0.83 4.08
CA LYS A 132 -14.68 -1.56 2.90
C LYS A 132 -13.21 -1.24 2.60
N GLN A 133 -12.82 0.03 2.71
CA GLN A 133 -11.43 0.44 2.52
C GLN A 133 -10.52 -0.10 3.63
N PHE A 134 -10.97 -0.04 4.87
CA PHE A 134 -10.24 -0.58 6.02
C PHE A 134 -9.88 -2.07 5.84
N LEU A 135 -10.80 -2.87 5.29
CA LEU A 135 -10.59 -4.31 5.07
C LEU A 135 -9.56 -4.63 3.96
N ILE A 136 -9.20 -3.68 3.11
CA ILE A 136 -8.30 -3.94 1.97
C ILE A 136 -7.02 -3.09 2.01
N ASN A 137 -7.04 -1.95 2.70
CA ASN A 137 -5.88 -1.06 2.73
C ASN A 137 -4.70 -1.66 3.49
N PRO A 138 -3.45 -1.37 3.05
CA PRO A 138 -2.27 -1.64 3.84
C PRO A 138 -2.19 -0.65 5.03
N ALA A 139 -1.53 -1.03 6.12
CA ALA A 139 -1.25 -0.13 7.23
C ALA A 139 -0.10 0.85 6.93
N GLY A 140 0.77 0.51 6.02
CA GLY A 140 1.92 1.34 5.64
C GLY A 140 2.41 1.03 4.24
N MET A 141 3.29 1.88 3.73
CA MET A 141 3.81 1.75 2.36
C MET A 141 5.10 0.92 2.26
N ARG A 142 5.84 0.72 3.34
CA ARG A 142 7.20 0.15 3.26
C ARG A 142 7.63 -0.73 4.44
N LEU A 143 7.10 -0.53 5.63
CA LEU A 143 7.66 -1.17 6.82
C LEU A 143 6.84 -2.39 7.23
N HIS A 144 5.89 -2.24 8.12
CA HIS A 144 5.07 -3.33 8.63
C HIS A 144 3.66 -3.29 8.05
N HIS A 145 3.07 -4.46 7.87
CA HIS A 145 1.71 -4.61 7.34
C HIS A 145 1.47 -3.90 5.99
N ALA A 146 2.50 -3.80 5.13
CA ALA A 146 2.42 -3.22 3.79
C ALA A 146 1.88 -4.22 2.76
N TYR A 147 0.68 -4.76 3.02
CA TYR A 147 -0.02 -5.76 2.18
C TYR A 147 -1.53 -5.57 2.26
N VAL A 148 -2.26 -6.23 1.37
CA VAL A 148 -3.74 -6.16 1.32
C VAL A 148 -4.33 -6.63 2.64
N GLY A 149 -5.17 -5.80 3.26
CA GLY A 149 -5.76 -6.04 4.58
C GLY A 149 -4.80 -5.80 5.75
N GLY A 150 -3.61 -5.24 5.48
CA GLY A 150 -2.61 -4.95 6.50
C GLY A 150 -3.10 -3.98 7.57
N LEU A 151 -3.98 -3.05 7.23
CA LEU A 151 -4.56 -2.11 8.20
C LEU A 151 -5.48 -2.82 9.21
N LEU A 152 -6.34 -3.73 8.75
CA LEU A 152 -7.14 -4.59 9.63
C LEU A 152 -6.25 -5.40 10.57
N HIS A 153 -5.25 -6.12 10.00
CA HIS A 153 -4.33 -6.94 10.78
C HIS A 153 -3.59 -6.10 11.84
N HIS A 154 -3.06 -4.96 11.45
CA HIS A 154 -2.35 -4.03 12.33
C HIS A 154 -3.24 -3.54 13.47
N SER A 155 -4.42 -3.01 13.18
CA SER A 155 -5.33 -2.44 14.18
C SER A 155 -5.78 -3.47 15.20
N VAL A 156 -6.09 -4.70 14.78
CA VAL A 156 -6.43 -5.80 15.69
C VAL A 156 -5.26 -6.14 16.62
N CYS A 157 -4.05 -6.31 16.07
CA CYS A 157 -2.87 -6.61 16.89
C CYS A 157 -2.52 -5.48 17.86
N VAL A 158 -2.62 -4.22 17.42
CA VAL A 158 -2.38 -3.06 18.32
C VAL A 158 -3.41 -3.02 19.44
N ALA A 159 -4.68 -3.28 19.14
CA ALA A 159 -5.73 -3.32 20.15
C ALA A 159 -5.49 -4.44 21.17
N GLU A 160 -5.12 -5.65 20.74
CA GLU A 160 -4.77 -6.77 21.64
C GLU A 160 -3.60 -6.40 22.57
N LEU A 161 -2.52 -5.82 22.02
CA LEU A 161 -1.36 -5.41 22.79
C LEU A 161 -1.68 -4.26 23.76
N ALA A 162 -2.42 -3.26 23.32
CA ALA A 162 -2.80 -2.11 24.14
C ALA A 162 -3.66 -2.55 25.35
N CYS A 163 -4.64 -3.43 25.12
CA CYS A 163 -5.47 -3.98 26.19
C CYS A 163 -4.65 -4.83 27.16
N ALA A 164 -3.74 -5.67 26.68
CA ALA A 164 -2.87 -6.48 27.53
C ALA A 164 -1.93 -5.61 28.39
N LEU A 165 -1.42 -4.51 27.85
CA LEU A 165 -0.63 -3.54 28.61
C LEU A 165 -1.48 -2.80 29.64
N ALA A 166 -2.68 -2.37 29.29
CA ALA A 166 -3.60 -1.70 30.21
C ALA A 166 -3.94 -2.59 31.41
N ASP A 167 -4.12 -3.90 31.19
CA ASP A 167 -4.34 -4.88 32.25
C ASP A 167 -3.14 -5.01 33.22
N LYS A 168 -1.93 -4.93 32.66
CA LYS A 168 -0.69 -5.03 33.47
C LYS A 168 -0.38 -3.79 34.27
N ILE A 169 -0.63 -2.61 33.69
CA ILE A 169 -0.35 -1.31 34.33
C ILE A 169 -1.43 -1.01 35.37
N GLY A 170 -2.69 -1.31 35.07
CA GLY A 170 -3.84 -1.00 35.90
C GLY A 170 -4.22 0.47 35.89
N GLY A 171 -5.45 0.77 36.32
CA GLY A 171 -5.95 2.15 36.46
C GLY A 171 -6.27 2.86 35.15
N MET A 172 -6.23 2.16 34.00
CA MET A 172 -6.61 2.69 32.69
C MET A 172 -8.07 2.34 32.37
N ASP A 173 -8.74 3.25 31.69
CA ASP A 173 -10.04 2.98 31.06
C ASP A 173 -9.83 2.08 29.85
N LYS A 174 -10.22 0.82 29.97
CA LYS A 174 -10.01 -0.19 28.92
C LYS A 174 -10.83 0.08 27.68
N ASP A 175 -12.04 0.61 27.83
CA ASP A 175 -12.89 0.93 26.70
C ASP A 175 -12.28 2.06 25.87
N LEU A 176 -11.73 3.08 26.53
CA LEU A 176 -11.02 4.17 25.88
C LEU A 176 -9.72 3.70 25.20
N VAL A 177 -8.95 2.82 25.88
CA VAL A 177 -7.72 2.23 25.30
C VAL A 177 -8.06 1.43 24.04
N LEU A 178 -9.08 0.59 24.12
CA LEU A 178 -9.51 -0.25 23.00
C LEU A 178 -10.04 0.59 21.83
N ALA A 179 -10.94 1.53 22.10
CA ALA A 179 -11.47 2.42 21.07
C ALA A 179 -10.36 3.24 20.40
N GLY A 180 -9.45 3.82 21.19
CA GLY A 180 -8.29 4.55 20.68
C GLY A 180 -7.35 3.67 19.85
N ALA A 181 -7.12 2.44 20.25
CA ALA A 181 -6.30 1.49 19.50
C ALA A 181 -6.94 1.05 18.16
N LEU A 182 -8.27 0.95 18.09
CA LEU A 182 -8.97 0.64 16.85
C LEU A 182 -9.03 1.82 15.88
N LEU A 183 -9.06 3.06 16.39
CA LEU A 183 -9.24 4.29 15.61
C LEU A 183 -7.93 4.99 15.20
N HIS A 184 -6.77 4.52 15.71
CA HIS A 184 -5.48 5.21 15.52
C HIS A 184 -5.00 5.27 14.07
#